data_399b2e65de7be006c3765534d66d52bf
#
_entry.id   399b2e65de7be006c3765534d66d52bf
#
_cell.length_a   1.000
_cell.length_b   1.000
_cell.length_c   1.000
_cell.angle_alpha   90.00
_cell.angle_beta   90.00
_cell.angle_gamma   90.00
#
_symmetry.space_group_name_H-M   'P 1'
#
loop_
_entity.id
_entity.type
_entity.pdbx_description
1 polymer ?
#
loop_
_entity_poly.entity_id
_entity_poly.type
_entity_poly.pdbx_seq_one_letter_code
_entity_poly.pdbx_strand_id
1 'polypeptide(L)'
;MDLSTPYEATGRTAQKMRTRNALIDAARALIASGVTPTVEDAAAQAAISRTTAYRYFPNQRDLLVAAYPETELRSLLGAHPPEDVTARLDVVVRAYLDTTIEHEAASRAALRLSLELDEAQREQLLLRQGRVITWLKEALAPLSRQLSELALTRLVYAIRASAGIEALVWLCDVAGLSRDEAKDLMIWSAHSLLRATLTDARMNPTGLTAENAQHDHPAKPSDDAAQGTGNRSRRHPG
;
A
#
# COMPACT_ATOMS: atom_id res chain seq x y z
N MET A 1 7.40 -40.14 26.35
CA MET A 1 8.55 -39.23 26.09
C MET A 1 8.64 -39.08 24.57
N ASP A 2 8.10 -37.99 24.06
CA ASP A 2 8.05 -37.70 22.60
C ASP A 2 9.33 -36.94 22.23
N LEU A 3 10.29 -37.65 21.64
CA LEU A 3 11.56 -37.11 21.20
C LEU A 3 11.42 -36.65 19.72
N SER A 4 10.51 -35.71 19.44
CA SER A 4 10.53 -34.94 18.20
C SER A 4 11.76 -34.05 18.19
N THR A 5 12.79 -34.45 17.45
CA THR A 5 14.06 -33.73 17.38
C THR A 5 13.88 -32.32 16.73
N PRO A 6 14.59 -31.29 17.20
CA PRO A 6 14.56 -29.92 16.62
C PRO A 6 14.86 -29.89 15.10
N TYR A 7 15.56 -30.89 14.59
CA TYR A 7 15.93 -31.05 13.17
C TYR A 7 14.73 -31.26 12.24
N GLU A 8 13.72 -32.06 12.67
CA GLU A 8 12.52 -32.30 11.86
C GLU A 8 11.61 -31.05 11.76
N ALA A 9 11.53 -30.27 12.82
CA ALA A 9 10.78 -29.01 12.82
C ALA A 9 11.42 -28.01 11.85
N THR A 10 12.73 -27.90 11.83
CA THR A 10 13.50 -27.01 10.93
C THR A 10 13.35 -27.45 9.46
N GLY A 11 13.40 -28.77 9.19
CA GLY A 11 13.22 -29.32 7.85
C GLY A 11 11.83 -29.06 7.26
N ARG A 12 10.78 -29.23 8.06
CA ARG A 12 9.38 -28.95 7.65
C ARG A 12 9.15 -27.46 7.39
N THR A 13 9.71 -26.59 8.22
CA THR A 13 9.63 -25.15 8.03
C THR A 13 10.35 -24.71 6.76
N ALA A 14 11.56 -25.23 6.51
CA ALA A 14 12.31 -24.95 5.30
C ALA A 14 11.58 -25.44 4.03
N GLN A 15 10.97 -26.63 4.08
CA GLN A 15 10.15 -27.14 2.97
C GLN A 15 8.90 -26.27 2.72
N LYS A 16 8.24 -25.83 3.81
CA LYS A 16 7.08 -24.94 3.72
C LYS A 16 7.46 -23.61 3.05
N MET A 17 8.60 -23.03 3.43
CA MET A 17 9.12 -21.80 2.83
C MET A 17 9.46 -21.99 1.35
N ARG A 18 10.12 -23.07 0.98
CA ARG A 18 10.44 -23.38 -0.44
C ARG A 18 9.18 -23.45 -1.30
N THR A 19 8.16 -24.18 -0.85
CA THR A 19 6.89 -24.30 -1.58
C THR A 19 6.19 -22.96 -1.74
N ARG A 20 6.17 -22.14 -0.66
CA ARG A 20 5.59 -20.80 -0.71
C ARG A 20 6.33 -19.90 -1.70
N ASN A 21 7.66 -19.90 -1.65
CA ASN A 21 8.49 -19.08 -2.54
C ASN A 21 8.35 -19.51 -4.00
N ALA A 22 8.27 -20.81 -4.30
CA ALA A 22 8.04 -21.30 -5.65
C ALA A 22 6.71 -20.81 -6.24
N LEU A 23 5.64 -20.71 -5.43
CA LEU A 23 4.36 -20.11 -5.86
C LEU A 23 4.48 -18.61 -6.13
N ILE A 24 5.23 -17.89 -5.29
CA ILE A 24 5.48 -16.46 -5.46
C ILE A 24 6.29 -16.20 -6.72
N ASP A 25 7.35 -16.96 -6.96
CA ASP A 25 8.22 -16.81 -8.13
C ASP A 25 7.47 -17.15 -9.43
N ALA A 26 6.62 -18.18 -9.40
CA ALA A 26 5.74 -18.49 -10.51
C ALA A 26 4.74 -17.37 -10.81
N ALA A 27 4.15 -16.77 -9.77
CA ALA A 27 3.25 -15.63 -9.93
C ALA A 27 4.00 -14.42 -10.49
N ARG A 28 5.21 -14.12 -10.01
CA ARG A 28 6.07 -13.06 -10.55
C ARG A 28 6.39 -13.25 -12.03
N ALA A 29 6.75 -14.47 -12.43
CA ALA A 29 7.02 -14.79 -13.83
C ALA A 29 5.80 -14.58 -14.74
N LEU A 30 4.62 -15.00 -14.30
CA LEU A 30 3.36 -14.78 -15.03
C LEU A 30 3.02 -13.29 -15.14
N ILE A 31 3.19 -12.53 -14.05
CA ILE A 31 2.99 -11.07 -14.05
C ILE A 31 3.97 -10.38 -15.02
N ALA A 32 5.23 -10.78 -15.02
CA ALA A 32 6.23 -10.25 -15.94
C ALA A 32 5.88 -10.51 -17.41
N SER A 33 5.17 -11.61 -17.71
CA SER A 33 4.64 -11.91 -19.06
C SER A 33 3.32 -11.17 -19.39
N GLY A 34 2.85 -10.28 -18.50
CA GLY A 34 1.61 -9.51 -18.69
C GLY A 34 0.33 -10.22 -18.27
N VAL A 35 0.44 -11.41 -17.66
CA VAL A 35 -0.70 -12.18 -17.15
C VAL A 35 -0.94 -11.85 -15.69
N THR A 36 -2.20 -11.61 -15.30
CA THR A 36 -2.58 -11.54 -13.87
C THR A 36 -2.93 -12.94 -13.39
N PRO A 37 -2.02 -13.63 -12.65
CA PRO A 37 -2.20 -15.03 -12.33
C PRO A 37 -3.26 -15.27 -11.29
N THR A 38 -4.03 -16.33 -11.44
CA THR A 38 -4.80 -16.95 -10.36
C THR A 38 -3.88 -17.83 -9.49
N VAL A 39 -4.41 -18.33 -8.36
CA VAL A 39 -3.67 -19.31 -7.54
C VAL A 39 -3.40 -20.60 -8.32
N GLU A 40 -4.34 -21.00 -9.19
CA GLU A 40 -4.19 -22.15 -10.07
C GLU A 40 -3.10 -21.96 -11.11
N ASP A 41 -3.03 -20.79 -11.73
CA ASP A 41 -2.00 -20.51 -12.74
C ASP A 41 -0.60 -20.59 -12.13
N ALA A 42 -0.42 -19.97 -10.95
CA ALA A 42 0.83 -20.07 -10.22
C ALA A 42 1.16 -21.50 -9.76
N ALA A 43 0.13 -22.28 -9.36
CA ALA A 43 0.30 -23.68 -8.99
C ALA A 43 0.74 -24.53 -10.19
N ALA A 44 0.11 -24.33 -11.35
CA ALA A 44 0.48 -25.02 -12.59
C ALA A 44 1.91 -24.67 -13.02
N GLN A 45 2.25 -23.39 -13.01
CA GLN A 45 3.58 -22.89 -13.37
C GLN A 45 4.67 -23.41 -12.41
N ALA A 46 4.37 -23.53 -11.10
CA ALA A 46 5.29 -24.05 -10.10
C ALA A 46 5.31 -25.59 -9.98
N ALA A 47 4.53 -26.31 -10.79
CA ALA A 47 4.31 -27.75 -10.67
C ALA A 47 3.86 -28.20 -9.26
N ILE A 48 3.00 -27.39 -8.61
CA ILE A 48 2.43 -27.65 -7.29
C ILE A 48 0.94 -27.96 -7.43
N SER A 49 0.41 -28.91 -6.63
CA SER A 49 -1.01 -29.24 -6.68
C SER A 49 -1.88 -28.04 -6.23
N ARG A 50 -3.07 -27.88 -6.84
CA ARG A 50 -4.05 -26.83 -6.47
C ARG A 50 -4.35 -26.82 -4.97
N THR A 51 -4.62 -28.00 -4.39
CA THR A 51 -4.90 -28.13 -2.95
C THR A 51 -3.75 -27.61 -2.09
N THR A 52 -2.51 -27.87 -2.51
CA THR A 52 -1.33 -27.37 -1.81
C THR A 52 -1.22 -25.85 -1.96
N ALA A 53 -1.42 -25.31 -3.16
CA ALA A 53 -1.33 -23.88 -3.42
C ALA A 53 -2.35 -23.07 -2.59
N TYR A 54 -3.61 -23.50 -2.56
CA TYR A 54 -4.66 -22.85 -1.77
C TYR A 54 -4.43 -22.89 -0.25
N ARG A 55 -3.65 -23.83 0.24
CA ARG A 55 -3.23 -23.86 1.64
C ARG A 55 -2.25 -22.74 1.99
N TYR A 56 -1.47 -22.26 1.01
CA TYR A 56 -0.53 -21.13 1.17
C TYR A 56 -1.16 -19.79 0.82
N PHE A 57 -1.99 -19.78 -0.20
CA PHE A 57 -2.66 -18.58 -0.72
C PHE A 57 -4.14 -18.91 -0.93
N PRO A 58 -4.99 -18.64 0.07
CA PRO A 58 -6.43 -18.95 0.00
C PRO A 58 -7.15 -18.25 -1.15
N ASN A 59 -6.62 -17.16 -1.66
CA ASN A 59 -7.17 -16.38 -2.75
C ASN A 59 -6.07 -15.74 -3.60
N GLN A 60 -6.45 -15.28 -4.79
CA GLN A 60 -5.57 -14.61 -5.74
C GLN A 60 -4.90 -13.37 -5.14
N ARG A 61 -5.63 -12.61 -4.33
CA ARG A 61 -5.14 -11.38 -3.70
C ARG A 61 -3.92 -11.64 -2.82
N ASP A 62 -3.99 -12.64 -1.94
CA ASP A 62 -2.89 -12.97 -1.02
C ASP A 62 -1.64 -13.41 -1.79
N LEU A 63 -1.82 -14.12 -2.90
CA LEU A 63 -0.73 -14.49 -3.80
C LEU A 63 -0.09 -13.25 -4.43
N LEU A 64 -0.90 -12.33 -4.96
CA LEU A 64 -0.43 -11.11 -5.62
C LEU A 64 0.25 -10.16 -4.64
N VAL A 65 -0.28 -10.02 -3.41
CA VAL A 65 0.40 -9.27 -2.34
C VAL A 65 1.79 -9.85 -2.08
N ALA A 66 1.88 -11.17 -1.96
CA ALA A 66 3.16 -11.83 -1.69
C ALA A 66 4.13 -11.77 -2.89
N ALA A 67 3.60 -11.68 -4.11
CA ALA A 67 4.41 -11.52 -5.32
C ALA A 67 4.97 -10.10 -5.48
N TYR A 68 4.47 -9.13 -4.73
CA TYR A 68 4.95 -7.75 -4.75
C TYR A 68 6.34 -7.65 -4.11
N PRO A 69 7.35 -7.13 -4.81
CA PRO A 69 8.73 -7.07 -4.31
C PRO A 69 8.87 -6.18 -3.08
N GLU A 70 8.04 -5.14 -2.96
CA GLU A 70 8.06 -4.20 -1.83
C GLU A 70 7.75 -4.86 -0.47
N THR A 71 7.16 -6.07 -0.45
CA THR A 71 6.80 -6.74 0.82
C THR A 71 8.01 -7.23 1.61
N GLU A 72 9.18 -7.33 0.99
CA GLU A 72 10.40 -7.85 1.62
C GLU A 72 11.26 -6.74 2.25
N LEU A 73 11.14 -5.49 1.78
CA LEU A 73 11.96 -4.38 2.25
C LEU A 73 11.37 -3.73 3.51
N ARG A 74 12.15 -3.64 4.58
CA ARG A 74 11.73 -2.99 5.84
C ARG A 74 11.88 -1.48 5.81
N SER A 75 12.99 -0.99 5.25
CA SER A 75 13.32 0.43 5.09
C SER A 75 14.11 0.64 3.82
N LEU A 76 13.94 1.81 3.19
CA LEU A 76 14.73 2.25 2.03
C LEU A 76 15.88 3.18 2.41
N LEU A 77 15.96 3.61 3.68
CA LEU A 77 17.01 4.53 4.15
C LEU A 77 18.33 3.83 4.50
N GLY A 78 18.33 2.49 4.60
CA GLY A 78 19.53 1.75 5.02
C GLY A 78 19.92 1.96 6.48
N ALA A 79 21.10 1.46 6.85
CA ALA A 79 21.60 1.48 8.23
C ALA A 79 22.13 2.88 8.66
N HIS A 80 22.57 3.70 7.71
CA HIS A 80 23.14 5.03 7.96
C HIS A 80 22.39 6.08 7.13
N PRO A 81 21.17 6.48 7.56
CA PRO A 81 20.38 7.46 6.83
C PRO A 81 21.05 8.84 6.85
N PRO A 82 20.92 9.64 5.78
CA PRO A 82 21.37 11.03 5.78
C PRO A 82 20.75 11.82 6.94
N GLU A 83 21.45 12.84 7.44
CA GLU A 83 20.90 13.77 8.45
C GLU A 83 19.92 14.77 7.81
N ASP A 84 20.24 15.26 6.61
CA ASP A 84 19.41 16.19 5.88
C ASP A 84 18.11 15.53 5.37
N VAL A 85 16.97 16.17 5.67
CA VAL A 85 15.66 15.64 5.32
C VAL A 85 15.42 15.57 3.81
N THR A 86 16.00 16.50 3.04
CA THR A 86 15.88 16.50 1.58
C THR A 86 16.64 15.32 0.99
N ALA A 87 17.85 15.04 1.50
CA ALA A 87 18.64 13.88 1.09
C ALA A 87 17.94 12.56 1.49
N ARG A 88 17.31 12.48 2.67
CA ARG A 88 16.51 11.31 3.08
C ARG A 88 15.36 11.05 2.13
N LEU A 89 14.61 12.11 1.79
CA LEU A 89 13.50 12.02 0.85
C LEU A 89 13.98 11.58 -0.54
N ASP A 90 15.10 12.14 -1.03
CA ASP A 90 15.68 11.78 -2.31
C ASP A 90 16.03 10.29 -2.39
N VAL A 91 16.70 9.76 -1.36
CA VAL A 91 17.05 8.33 -1.25
C VAL A 91 15.80 7.44 -1.33
N VAL A 92 14.78 7.76 -0.53
CA VAL A 92 13.55 6.95 -0.48
C VAL A 92 12.75 7.04 -1.77
N VAL A 93 12.58 8.23 -2.35
CA VAL A 93 11.79 8.40 -3.58
C VAL A 93 12.48 7.73 -4.75
N ARG A 94 13.81 7.88 -4.91
CA ARG A 94 14.56 7.22 -5.98
C ARG A 94 14.45 5.69 -5.87
N ALA A 95 14.76 5.13 -4.70
CA ALA A 95 14.69 3.68 -4.50
C ALA A 95 13.29 3.12 -4.74
N TYR A 96 12.24 3.83 -4.30
CA TYR A 96 10.86 3.46 -4.56
C TYR A 96 10.52 3.48 -6.06
N LEU A 97 10.93 4.53 -6.78
CA LEU A 97 10.67 4.65 -8.21
C LEU A 97 11.48 3.64 -9.02
N ASP A 98 12.73 3.34 -8.65
CA ASP A 98 13.54 2.30 -9.28
C ASP A 98 12.84 0.94 -9.16
N THR A 99 12.39 0.57 -7.97
CA THR A 99 11.62 -0.66 -7.74
C THR A 99 10.31 -0.67 -8.54
N THR A 100 9.61 0.47 -8.62
CA THR A 100 8.35 0.59 -9.38
C THR A 100 8.57 0.38 -10.88
N ILE A 101 9.64 0.93 -11.44
CA ILE A 101 10.00 0.80 -12.86
C ILE A 101 10.52 -0.61 -13.16
N GLU A 102 11.40 -1.15 -12.30
CA GLU A 102 11.91 -2.51 -12.44
C GLU A 102 10.79 -3.55 -12.47
N HIS A 103 9.74 -3.33 -11.67
CA HIS A 103 8.58 -4.22 -11.56
C HIS A 103 7.30 -3.58 -12.13
N GLU A 104 7.42 -2.78 -13.21
CA GLU A 104 6.31 -2.02 -13.79
C GLU A 104 5.12 -2.91 -14.16
N ALA A 105 5.36 -4.09 -14.75
CA ALA A 105 4.29 -5.02 -15.12
C ALA A 105 3.46 -5.46 -13.91
N ALA A 106 4.11 -5.78 -12.79
CA ALA A 106 3.45 -6.16 -11.55
C ALA A 106 2.68 -4.98 -10.95
N SER A 107 3.27 -3.79 -10.95
CA SER A 107 2.66 -2.56 -10.46
C SER A 107 1.41 -2.17 -11.26
N ARG A 108 1.46 -2.32 -12.60
CA ARG A 108 0.29 -2.11 -13.49
C ARG A 108 -0.81 -3.14 -13.24
N ALA A 109 -0.46 -4.42 -13.05
CA ALA A 109 -1.43 -5.48 -12.75
C ALA A 109 -2.16 -5.20 -11.42
N ALA A 110 -1.43 -4.79 -10.38
CA ALA A 110 -2.03 -4.43 -9.09
C ALA A 110 -2.90 -3.17 -9.18
N LEU A 111 -2.47 -2.16 -9.94
CA LEU A 111 -3.29 -0.97 -10.19
C LEU A 111 -4.62 -1.37 -10.85
N ARG A 112 -4.58 -2.17 -11.92
CA ARG A 112 -5.78 -2.66 -12.60
C ARG A 112 -6.72 -3.38 -11.64
N LEU A 113 -6.23 -4.39 -10.91
CA LEU A 113 -7.02 -5.12 -9.93
C LEU A 113 -7.66 -4.22 -8.88
N SER A 114 -6.95 -3.20 -8.43
CA SER A 114 -7.47 -2.28 -7.43
C SER A 114 -8.62 -1.42 -7.93
N LEU A 115 -8.71 -1.21 -9.24
CA LEU A 115 -9.80 -0.45 -9.87
C LEU A 115 -11.04 -1.31 -10.17
N GLU A 116 -10.86 -2.63 -10.27
CA GLU A 116 -11.94 -3.59 -10.53
C GLU A 116 -12.72 -4.00 -9.28
N LEU A 117 -12.24 -3.64 -8.08
CA LEU A 117 -12.86 -4.02 -6.81
C LEU A 117 -14.11 -3.21 -6.50
N ASP A 118 -15.12 -3.87 -5.91
CA ASP A 118 -16.28 -3.21 -5.32
C ASP A 118 -15.92 -2.44 -4.02
N GLU A 119 -16.88 -1.69 -3.48
CA GLU A 119 -16.66 -0.83 -2.31
C GLU A 119 -16.28 -1.63 -1.05
N ALA A 120 -16.92 -2.76 -0.80
CA ALA A 120 -16.63 -3.62 0.35
C ALA A 120 -15.24 -4.27 0.25
N GLN A 121 -14.83 -4.61 -0.96
CA GLN A 121 -13.50 -5.15 -1.23
C GLN A 121 -12.40 -4.08 -1.14
N ARG A 122 -12.71 -2.81 -1.45
CA ARG A 122 -11.76 -1.69 -1.34
C ARG A 122 -11.36 -1.41 0.12
N GLU A 123 -12.25 -1.54 1.08
CA GLU A 123 -11.93 -1.38 2.50
C GLU A 123 -10.88 -2.39 2.99
N GLN A 124 -10.78 -3.54 2.32
CA GLN A 124 -9.79 -4.58 2.62
C GLN A 124 -8.50 -4.43 1.79
N LEU A 125 -8.34 -3.34 1.04
CA LEU A 125 -7.26 -3.13 0.09
C LEU A 125 -5.94 -2.73 0.76
N LEU A 126 -5.26 -3.69 1.36
CA LEU A 126 -3.87 -3.53 1.81
C LEU A 126 -2.87 -3.40 0.64
N LEU A 127 -3.28 -3.80 -0.59
CA LEU A 127 -2.41 -3.85 -1.78
C LEU A 127 -1.88 -2.48 -2.23
N ARG A 128 -2.64 -1.39 -2.00
CA ARG A 128 -2.26 -0.05 -2.47
C ARG A 128 -1.75 0.87 -1.38
N GLN A 129 -1.98 0.53 -0.11
CA GLN A 129 -1.46 1.34 0.98
C GLN A 129 0.05 1.25 1.09
N GLY A 130 0.64 0.18 0.56
CA GLY A 130 2.07 -0.02 0.36
C GLY A 130 2.95 0.44 1.50
N ARG A 131 4.08 -0.13 1.64
CA ARG A 131 5.09 0.33 2.59
C ARG A 131 5.61 1.74 2.28
N VAL A 132 5.33 2.26 1.08
CA VAL A 132 5.80 3.59 0.66
C VAL A 132 5.35 4.70 1.60
N ILE A 133 4.12 4.63 2.15
CA ILE A 133 3.66 5.59 3.16
C ILE A 133 4.56 5.53 4.42
N THR A 134 4.90 4.32 4.86
CA THR A 134 5.80 4.11 6.00
C THR A 134 7.21 4.63 5.70
N TRP A 135 7.74 4.34 4.52
CA TRP A 135 9.07 4.81 4.10
C TRP A 135 9.15 6.34 3.95
N LEU A 136 8.10 6.95 3.39
CA LEU A 136 8.01 8.41 3.32
C LEU A 136 7.90 9.04 4.71
N LYS A 137 7.10 8.47 5.63
CA LYS A 137 7.04 8.91 7.04
C LYS A 137 8.40 8.77 7.72
N GLU A 138 9.11 7.68 7.48
CA GLU A 138 10.46 7.46 8.00
C GLU A 138 11.45 8.49 7.45
N ALA A 139 11.42 8.78 6.15
CA ALA A 139 12.26 9.81 5.53
C ALA A 139 12.02 11.19 6.13
N LEU A 140 10.75 11.55 6.33
CA LEU A 140 10.31 12.86 6.81
C LEU A 140 10.24 12.97 8.34
N ALA A 141 10.59 11.90 9.10
CA ALA A 141 10.53 11.90 10.56
C ALA A 141 11.27 13.07 11.24
N PRO A 142 12.41 13.60 10.74
CA PRO A 142 13.06 14.76 11.34
C PRO A 142 12.17 16.02 11.38
N LEU A 143 11.15 16.11 10.51
CA LEU A 143 10.22 17.26 10.46
C LEU A 143 9.15 17.23 11.54
N SER A 144 8.99 16.16 12.31
CA SER A 144 7.99 16.05 13.39
C SER A 144 8.14 17.13 14.48
N ARG A 145 9.31 17.77 14.57
CA ARG A 145 9.56 18.91 15.47
C ARG A 145 9.16 20.27 14.89
N GLN A 146 8.91 20.32 13.57
CA GLN A 146 8.64 21.58 12.85
C GLN A 146 7.25 21.61 12.24
N LEU A 147 6.65 20.45 11.99
CA LEU A 147 5.34 20.29 11.36
C LEU A 147 4.40 19.53 12.27
N SER A 148 3.11 19.87 12.23
CA SER A 148 2.07 19.07 12.87
C SER A 148 1.95 17.69 12.19
N GLU A 149 1.35 16.72 12.88
CA GLU A 149 1.10 15.40 12.32
C GLU A 149 0.21 15.47 11.08
N LEU A 150 -0.77 16.37 11.07
CA LEU A 150 -1.65 16.62 9.92
C LEU A 150 -0.85 17.13 8.72
N ALA A 151 0.04 18.10 8.91
CA ALA A 151 0.87 18.66 7.85
C ALA A 151 1.84 17.60 7.28
N LEU A 152 2.45 16.77 8.15
CA LEU A 152 3.28 15.64 7.72
C LEU A 152 2.49 14.61 6.93
N THR A 153 1.30 14.24 7.39
CA THR A 153 0.45 13.28 6.70
C THR A 153 0.01 13.81 5.35
N ARG A 154 -0.37 15.09 5.27
CA ARG A 154 -0.71 15.76 4.01
C ARG A 154 0.46 15.75 3.02
N LEU A 155 1.66 16.07 3.48
CA LEU A 155 2.89 16.03 2.66
C LEU A 155 3.16 14.62 2.14
N VAL A 156 3.10 13.60 3.00
CA VAL A 156 3.29 12.19 2.62
C VAL A 156 2.30 11.78 1.55
N TYR A 157 1.02 12.12 1.69
CA TYR A 157 -0.01 11.77 0.71
C TYR A 157 0.17 12.53 -0.59
N ALA A 158 0.55 13.82 -0.56
CA ALA A 158 0.83 14.60 -1.76
C ALA A 158 2.02 14.03 -2.55
N ILE A 159 3.11 13.66 -1.87
CA ILE A 159 4.26 12.99 -2.50
C ILE A 159 3.82 11.65 -3.09
N ARG A 160 3.08 10.82 -2.34
CA ARG A 160 2.62 9.51 -2.82
C ARG A 160 1.69 9.65 -4.03
N ALA A 161 0.85 10.67 -4.08
CA ALA A 161 -0.03 10.92 -5.22
C ALA A 161 0.73 11.38 -6.48
N SER A 162 1.86 12.06 -6.30
CA SER A 162 2.70 12.55 -7.41
C SER A 162 3.80 11.58 -7.82
N ALA A 163 4.01 10.48 -7.09
CA ALA A 163 5.09 9.52 -7.33
C ALA A 163 4.58 8.09 -7.14
N GLY A 164 4.79 7.26 -8.14
CA GLY A 164 4.39 5.85 -8.16
C GLY A 164 3.78 5.43 -9.47
N ILE A 165 3.19 4.24 -9.48
CA ILE A 165 2.69 3.62 -10.72
C ILE A 165 1.59 4.43 -11.40
N GLU A 166 0.72 5.10 -10.64
CA GLU A 166 -0.36 5.93 -11.20
C GLU A 166 0.20 7.11 -11.98
N ALA A 167 1.17 7.80 -11.40
CA ALA A 167 1.86 8.91 -12.06
C ALA A 167 2.70 8.40 -13.24
N LEU A 168 3.42 7.28 -13.09
CA LEU A 168 4.21 6.67 -14.15
C LEU A 168 3.35 6.33 -15.37
N VAL A 169 2.19 5.69 -15.16
CA VAL A 169 1.26 5.34 -16.25
C VAL A 169 0.80 6.60 -16.97
N TRP A 170 0.38 7.63 -16.25
CA TRP A 170 -0.08 8.86 -16.88
C TRP A 170 1.04 9.57 -17.64
N LEU A 171 2.22 9.69 -17.04
CA LEU A 171 3.37 10.39 -17.65
C LEU A 171 3.88 9.66 -18.90
N CYS A 172 3.96 8.32 -18.87
CA CYS A 172 4.48 7.57 -20.00
C CYS A 172 3.43 7.29 -21.07
N ASP A 173 2.22 6.85 -20.68
CA ASP A 173 1.21 6.37 -21.65
C ASP A 173 0.36 7.50 -22.22
N VAL A 174 0.18 8.59 -21.47
CA VAL A 174 -0.66 9.73 -21.89
C VAL A 174 0.19 10.94 -22.30
N ALA A 175 1.15 11.34 -21.46
CA ALA A 175 2.01 12.48 -21.75
C ALA A 175 3.19 12.14 -22.67
N GLY A 176 3.49 10.84 -22.89
CA GLY A 176 4.50 10.39 -23.84
C GLY A 176 5.96 10.51 -23.36
N LEU A 177 6.19 10.67 -22.06
CA LEU A 177 7.54 10.74 -21.50
C LEU A 177 8.20 9.36 -21.50
N SER A 178 9.52 9.34 -21.62
CA SER A 178 10.31 8.16 -21.28
C SER A 178 10.24 7.87 -19.78
N ARG A 179 10.62 6.64 -19.35
CA ARG A 179 10.64 6.27 -17.93
C ARG A 179 11.62 7.13 -17.13
N ASP A 180 12.74 7.49 -17.70
CA ASP A 180 13.74 8.35 -17.04
C ASP A 180 13.21 9.78 -16.86
N GLU A 181 12.62 10.37 -17.88
CA GLU A 181 11.97 11.69 -17.79
C GLU A 181 10.82 11.69 -16.78
N ALA A 182 10.00 10.65 -16.78
CA ALA A 182 8.91 10.50 -15.81
C ALA A 182 9.44 10.37 -14.37
N LYS A 183 10.51 9.57 -14.17
CA LYS A 183 11.19 9.42 -12.88
C LYS A 183 11.73 10.76 -12.38
N ASP A 184 12.45 11.49 -13.22
CA ASP A 184 13.02 12.80 -12.87
C ASP A 184 11.94 13.81 -12.50
N LEU A 185 10.82 13.83 -13.23
CA LEU A 185 9.69 14.70 -12.95
C LEU A 185 9.01 14.34 -11.61
N MET A 186 8.85 13.05 -11.30
CA MET A 186 8.29 12.60 -10.02
C MET A 186 9.20 12.98 -8.85
N ILE A 187 10.52 12.84 -8.99
CA ILE A 187 11.51 13.26 -7.99
C ILE A 187 11.44 14.78 -7.78
N TRP A 188 11.45 15.55 -8.87
CA TRP A 188 11.31 17.00 -8.81
C TRP A 188 10.01 17.42 -8.10
N SER A 189 8.90 16.75 -8.36
CA SER A 189 7.60 16.99 -7.71
C SER A 189 7.68 16.75 -6.20
N ALA A 190 8.27 15.63 -5.76
CA ALA A 190 8.44 15.31 -4.34
C ALA A 190 9.26 16.38 -3.62
N HIS A 191 10.37 16.83 -4.20
CA HIS A 191 11.20 17.91 -3.64
C HIS A 191 10.48 19.25 -3.63
N SER A 192 9.68 19.54 -4.65
CA SER A 192 8.91 20.78 -4.72
C SER A 192 7.83 20.85 -3.65
N LEU A 193 7.13 19.73 -3.41
CA LEU A 193 6.14 19.59 -2.33
C LEU A 193 6.79 19.77 -0.95
N LEU A 194 7.97 19.17 -0.73
CA LEU A 194 8.71 19.36 0.51
C LEU A 194 9.08 20.84 0.73
N ARG A 195 9.66 21.49 -0.30
CA ARG A 195 10.04 22.92 -0.21
C ARG A 195 8.85 23.82 0.06
N ALA A 196 7.73 23.60 -0.66
CA ALA A 196 6.50 24.36 -0.45
C ALA A 196 6.00 24.22 0.99
N THR A 197 5.91 22.98 1.50
CA THR A 197 5.46 22.71 2.87
C THR A 197 6.35 23.38 3.91
N LEU A 198 7.68 23.37 3.75
CA LEU A 198 8.60 24.02 4.66
C LEU A 198 8.51 25.55 4.59
N THR A 199 8.22 26.11 3.42
CA THR A 199 8.02 27.54 3.23
C THR A 199 6.73 27.99 3.93
N ASP A 200 5.63 27.27 3.72
CA ASP A 200 4.34 27.56 4.35
C ASP A 200 4.43 27.49 5.88
N ALA A 201 5.16 26.50 6.41
CA ALA A 201 5.37 26.35 7.85
C ALA A 201 6.14 27.54 8.46
N ARG A 202 7.10 28.11 7.73
CA ARG A 202 7.85 29.29 8.16
C ARG A 202 7.02 30.57 8.12
N MET A 203 6.12 30.67 7.13
CA MET A 203 5.26 31.87 6.95
C MET A 203 4.07 31.87 7.91
N ASN A 204 3.55 30.70 8.29
CA ASN A 204 2.39 30.54 9.18
C ASN A 204 2.69 29.60 10.35
N PRO A 205 3.54 29.96 11.30
CA PRO A 205 3.87 29.07 12.42
C PRO A 205 2.69 28.76 13.34
N THR A 206 1.62 29.57 13.32
CA THR A 206 0.42 29.42 14.15
C THR A 206 -0.71 28.64 13.44
N GLY A 207 -0.76 28.64 12.12
CA GLY A 207 -1.84 28.03 11.35
C GLY A 207 -1.78 26.48 11.34
N LEU A 208 -0.61 25.89 11.49
CA LEU A 208 -0.42 24.43 11.50
C LEU A 208 -0.74 23.76 12.84
N THR A 209 -0.90 24.55 13.91
CA THR A 209 -1.29 24.07 15.26
C THR A 209 -2.79 24.25 15.55
N ALA A 210 -3.49 25.12 14.82
CA ALA A 210 -4.90 25.47 15.06
C ALA A 210 -5.92 24.56 14.37
N GLU A 211 -5.54 23.81 13.31
CA GLU A 211 -6.46 22.92 12.59
C GLU A 211 -6.80 21.61 13.33
N ASN A 212 -6.12 21.30 14.44
CA ASN A 212 -6.44 20.13 15.29
C ASN A 212 -7.74 20.27 16.10
N ALA A 213 -8.42 21.43 16.06
CA ALA A 213 -9.60 21.68 16.90
C ALA A 213 -10.95 21.55 16.17
N GLN A 214 -11.00 21.32 14.87
CA GLN A 214 -12.24 21.42 14.08
C GLN A 214 -12.66 20.19 13.26
N HIS A 215 -12.01 19.03 13.40
CA HIS A 215 -12.50 17.78 12.82
C HIS A 215 -12.98 16.82 13.91
N ASP A 216 -13.93 17.30 14.69
CA ASP A 216 -14.84 16.43 15.44
C ASP A 216 -15.88 15.93 14.43
N HIS A 217 -15.72 14.69 14.02
CA HIS A 217 -16.63 14.01 13.08
C HIS A 217 -17.99 13.92 13.74
N PRO A 218 -19.10 14.44 13.17
CA PRO A 218 -20.41 14.27 13.78
C PRO A 218 -20.74 12.78 13.84
N ALA A 219 -20.92 12.28 15.05
CA ALA A 219 -21.40 10.93 15.33
C ALA A 219 -22.70 10.68 14.55
N LYS A 220 -22.76 9.58 13.81
CA LYS A 220 -23.99 9.06 13.21
C LYS A 220 -25.06 9.00 14.31
N PRO A 221 -26.27 9.52 14.09
CA PRO A 221 -27.37 9.33 15.02
C PRO A 221 -27.68 7.84 15.13
N SER A 222 -27.66 7.31 16.35
CA SER A 222 -28.13 5.98 16.70
C SER A 222 -29.64 5.92 16.46
N ASP A 223 -30.07 5.10 15.49
CA ASP A 223 -31.47 4.64 15.35
C ASP A 223 -31.79 3.68 16.50
N ASP A 224 -32.18 4.26 17.64
CA ASP A 224 -32.75 3.49 18.73
C ASP A 224 -33.84 4.34 19.44
N ALA A 225 -35.02 4.42 18.83
CA ALA A 225 -36.25 4.80 19.52
C ALA A 225 -37.48 4.64 18.61
N ALA A 226 -38.00 3.45 18.42
CA ALA A 226 -39.42 3.23 18.10
C ALA A 226 -39.87 1.81 18.44
N GLN A 227 -39.89 1.47 19.72
CA GLN A 227 -40.81 0.44 20.25
C GLN A 227 -41.57 1.05 21.40
N GLY A 228 -42.88 1.21 21.22
CA GLY A 228 -43.70 1.62 22.32
C GLY A 228 -45.13 1.97 21.94
N THR A 229 -46.02 0.99 22.07
CA THR A 229 -47.41 1.10 22.53
C THR A 229 -48.48 1.75 21.65
N GLY A 230 -49.52 0.98 21.37
CA GLY A 230 -50.80 1.52 20.92
C GLY A 230 -51.84 0.50 20.47
N ASN A 231 -52.15 -0.49 21.29
CA ASN A 231 -53.35 -1.31 21.17
C ASN A 231 -54.63 -0.50 21.45
N ARG A 232 -55.59 -0.43 20.52
CA ARG A 232 -57.05 -0.36 20.85
C ARG A 232 -57.91 -0.64 19.62
N SER A 233 -58.55 -1.79 19.72
CA SER A 233 -59.98 -2.11 19.49
C SER A 233 -60.84 -1.04 18.82
N ARG A 234 -61.60 -1.42 17.76
CA ARG A 234 -63.08 -1.41 17.68
C ARG A 234 -63.57 -1.76 16.27
N ARG A 235 -64.19 -2.97 16.17
CA ARG A 235 -65.61 -3.23 15.80
C ARG A 235 -66.08 -2.76 14.42
N HIS A 236 -66.47 -3.74 13.64
CA HIS A 236 -67.52 -3.83 12.61
C HIS A 236 -68.72 -2.92 12.88
N PRO A 237 -69.70 -2.69 11.96
CA PRO A 237 -70.10 -3.48 10.77
C PRO A 237 -70.48 -2.59 9.57
N GLY A 238 -70.68 -3.28 8.39
CA GLY A 238 -71.33 -2.76 7.21
C GLY A 238 -70.93 -3.56 5.96
#